data_59aab69aa172a37acd0dfce3d95539b6
#
_entry.id   59aab69aa172a37acd0dfce3d95539b6
#
_cell.length_a   1.000
_cell.length_b   1.000
_cell.length_c   1.000
_cell.angle_alpha   90.00
_cell.angle_beta   90.00
_cell.angle_gamma   90.00
#
_symmetry.space_group_name_H-M   'P 1'
#
loop_
_entity.id
_entity.type
_entity.pdbx_description
1 polymer ?
#
loop_
_entity_poly.entity_id
_entity_poly.type
_entity_poly.pdbx_seq_one_letter_code
_entity_poly.pdbx_strand_id
1 'polypeptide(L)'
;MNKFSKTLRDNWIFLLMVLPGALWLILFFYIPVFGNVVAFKDYHMTSNGFIDSIVNSKWVGLDNFRFLFSSRDAFIITRNTVLYNLGFIFIGLIVSVGIAIILSELRSKRMVKIFQTSMLFPYFLSWVIISFFTDAFLNIDKGVFNHFLESIGMKEVNFYADLGIWPYLLLFLGIWKGFGYSSVMYYATIMGIDPTYYEAATVDGASKWQRIRNVTIPQLTPLVTVLTILAVGNIFRADFGLFYQIPHNAGQLYNVTNVLDVYVYNGLTQTADIGMASAAGLYQSVVGLILVILSNLLARRVDPNSALF
;
A
#
# COMPACT_ATOMS: atom_id res chain seq x y z
N MET A 1 -34.58 -24.20 -27.19
CA MET A 1 -34.08 -22.88 -26.68
C MET A 1 -33.17 -23.17 -25.50
N ASN A 2 -31.89 -22.85 -25.60
CA ASN A 2 -30.91 -23.19 -24.54
C ASN A 2 -31.29 -22.53 -23.20
N LYS A 3 -31.14 -23.28 -22.10
CA LYS A 3 -31.40 -22.80 -20.72
C LYS A 3 -30.74 -21.40 -20.45
N PHE A 4 -29.57 -21.16 -21.03
CA PHE A 4 -28.83 -19.92 -20.99
C PHE A 4 -29.58 -18.74 -21.65
N SER A 5 -30.16 -18.93 -22.86
CA SER A 5 -30.88 -17.85 -23.56
C SER A 5 -32.20 -17.48 -22.86
N LYS A 6 -32.83 -18.43 -22.15
CA LYS A 6 -34.01 -18.17 -21.34
C LYS A 6 -33.63 -17.32 -20.09
N THR A 7 -32.56 -17.71 -19.38
CA THR A 7 -32.06 -16.94 -18.21
C THR A 7 -31.68 -15.51 -18.57
N LEU A 8 -31.00 -15.30 -19.71
CA LEU A 8 -30.64 -13.96 -20.20
C LEU A 8 -31.90 -13.12 -20.50
N ARG A 9 -32.91 -13.70 -21.14
CA ARG A 9 -34.14 -12.98 -21.46
C ARG A 9 -34.95 -12.62 -20.21
N ASP A 10 -35.00 -13.52 -19.25
CA ASP A 10 -35.80 -13.35 -18.04
C ASP A 10 -35.12 -12.34 -17.07
N ASN A 11 -33.80 -12.10 -17.19
CA ASN A 11 -33.01 -11.21 -16.34
C ASN A 11 -32.39 -10.00 -17.08
N TRP A 12 -32.90 -9.64 -18.27
CA TRP A 12 -32.30 -8.61 -19.11
C TRP A 12 -32.22 -7.24 -18.44
N ILE A 13 -33.19 -6.89 -17.57
CA ILE A 13 -33.18 -5.63 -16.82
C ILE A 13 -32.00 -5.58 -15.84
N PHE A 14 -31.74 -6.70 -15.12
CA PHE A 14 -30.59 -6.79 -14.22
C PHE A 14 -29.26 -6.74 -14.98
N LEU A 15 -29.21 -7.38 -16.16
CA LEU A 15 -28.03 -7.31 -17.02
C LEU A 15 -27.78 -5.89 -17.52
N LEU A 16 -28.83 -5.13 -17.87
CA LEU A 16 -28.72 -3.74 -18.29
C LEU A 16 -28.22 -2.85 -17.14
N MET A 17 -28.65 -3.10 -15.90
CA MET A 17 -28.15 -2.37 -14.72
C MET A 17 -26.66 -2.64 -14.42
N VAL A 18 -26.17 -3.86 -14.67
CA VAL A 18 -24.76 -4.23 -14.46
C VAL A 18 -23.88 -3.80 -15.64
N LEU A 19 -24.45 -3.62 -16.82
CA LEU A 19 -23.71 -3.36 -18.07
C LEU A 19 -22.76 -2.15 -17.99
N PRO A 20 -23.12 -0.96 -17.45
CA PRO A 20 -22.19 0.15 -17.34
C PRO A 20 -20.94 -0.19 -16.51
N GLY A 21 -21.12 -0.87 -15.37
CA GLY A 21 -20.02 -1.33 -14.53
C GLY A 21 -19.16 -2.40 -15.20
N ALA A 22 -19.79 -3.34 -15.90
CA ALA A 22 -19.08 -4.39 -16.65
C ALA A 22 -18.27 -3.79 -17.80
N LEU A 23 -18.84 -2.85 -18.57
CA LEU A 23 -18.11 -2.15 -19.63
C LEU A 23 -16.91 -1.35 -19.06
N TRP A 24 -17.11 -0.66 -17.96
CA TRP A 24 -16.01 0.03 -17.26
C TRP A 24 -14.87 -0.94 -16.90
N LEU A 25 -15.18 -2.07 -16.27
CA LEU A 25 -14.19 -3.08 -15.91
C LEU A 25 -13.47 -3.64 -17.15
N ILE A 26 -14.21 -3.96 -18.21
CA ILE A 26 -13.61 -4.49 -19.45
C ILE A 26 -12.66 -3.45 -20.06
N LEU A 27 -13.11 -2.21 -20.23
CA LEU A 27 -12.33 -1.17 -20.92
C LEU A 27 -11.09 -0.74 -20.13
N PHE A 28 -11.20 -0.58 -18.81
CA PHE A 28 -10.13 0.01 -17.99
C PHE A 28 -9.29 -0.99 -17.20
N PHE A 29 -9.75 -2.24 -17.04
CA PHE A 29 -9.00 -3.27 -16.34
C PHE A 29 -8.62 -4.46 -17.23
N TYR A 30 -9.57 -5.04 -17.98
CA TYR A 30 -9.27 -6.23 -18.78
C TYR A 30 -8.51 -5.92 -20.06
N ILE A 31 -8.88 -4.87 -20.80
CA ILE A 31 -8.17 -4.50 -22.03
C ILE A 31 -6.70 -4.13 -21.76
N PRO A 32 -6.37 -3.31 -20.74
CA PRO A 32 -4.96 -3.01 -20.42
C PRO A 32 -4.10 -4.23 -20.05
N VAL A 33 -4.70 -5.32 -19.56
CA VAL A 33 -3.95 -6.57 -19.29
C VAL A 33 -3.27 -7.11 -20.54
N PHE A 34 -3.89 -6.97 -21.71
CA PHE A 34 -3.26 -7.36 -22.97
C PHE A 34 -2.03 -6.50 -23.32
N GLY A 35 -1.94 -5.30 -22.76
CA GLY A 35 -0.75 -4.45 -22.86
C GLY A 35 0.49 -5.04 -22.18
N ASN A 36 0.33 -5.98 -21.23
CA ASN A 36 1.45 -6.67 -20.60
C ASN A 36 2.30 -7.49 -21.58
N VAL A 37 1.82 -7.75 -22.80
CA VAL A 37 2.61 -8.37 -23.86
C VAL A 37 3.86 -7.55 -24.19
N VAL A 38 3.84 -6.24 -23.95
CA VAL A 38 4.99 -5.34 -24.13
C VAL A 38 6.18 -5.76 -23.26
N ALA A 39 5.93 -6.37 -22.10
CA ALA A 39 6.99 -6.91 -21.24
C ALA A 39 7.89 -7.94 -21.94
N PHE A 40 7.41 -8.57 -23.01
CA PHE A 40 8.13 -9.62 -23.78
C PHE A 40 8.62 -9.14 -25.15
N LYS A 41 8.46 -7.83 -25.43
CA LYS A 41 8.82 -7.24 -26.71
C LYS A 41 9.84 -6.12 -26.55
N ASP A 42 10.66 -5.93 -27.56
CA ASP A 42 11.51 -4.76 -27.75
C ASP A 42 10.63 -3.62 -28.29
N TYR A 43 9.96 -2.94 -27.38
CA TYR A 43 8.92 -1.98 -27.75
C TYR A 43 9.50 -0.67 -28.22
N HIS A 44 9.19 -0.31 -29.47
CA HIS A 44 9.52 0.98 -30.08
C HIS A 44 8.23 1.67 -30.55
N MET A 45 8.04 2.92 -30.14
CA MET A 45 6.88 3.70 -30.54
C MET A 45 6.97 4.07 -32.02
N THR A 46 5.98 3.62 -32.79
CA THR A 46 5.84 3.97 -34.22
C THR A 46 4.89 5.15 -34.40
N SER A 47 4.97 5.84 -35.55
CA SER A 47 4.08 6.94 -35.88
C SER A 47 2.60 6.53 -36.04
N ASN A 48 2.33 5.23 -36.22
CA ASN A 48 1.00 4.68 -36.49
C ASN A 48 0.21 4.35 -35.21
N GLY A 49 0.78 4.63 -34.03
CA GLY A 49 0.09 4.50 -32.75
C GLY A 49 0.45 3.23 -31.97
N PHE A 50 -0.18 3.07 -30.79
CA PHE A 50 0.18 2.08 -29.78
C PHE A 50 0.00 0.64 -30.26
N ILE A 51 -1.11 0.32 -30.92
CA ILE A 51 -1.39 -1.06 -31.38
C ILE A 51 -0.39 -1.48 -32.46
N ASP A 52 -0.11 -0.62 -33.42
CA ASP A 52 0.87 -0.87 -34.48
C ASP A 52 2.27 -1.07 -33.89
N SER A 53 2.64 -0.24 -32.92
CA SER A 53 3.90 -0.38 -32.17
C SER A 53 4.02 -1.75 -31.49
N ILE A 54 2.95 -2.24 -30.85
CA ILE A 54 2.95 -3.57 -30.23
C ILE A 54 3.09 -4.68 -31.28
N VAL A 55 2.33 -4.59 -32.37
CA VAL A 55 2.34 -5.65 -33.41
C VAL A 55 3.72 -5.76 -34.07
N ASN A 56 4.32 -4.64 -34.43
CA ASN A 56 5.58 -4.59 -35.17
C ASN A 56 6.83 -4.70 -34.32
N SER A 57 6.73 -4.60 -32.99
CA SER A 57 7.87 -4.81 -32.08
C SER A 57 8.33 -6.26 -32.07
N LYS A 58 9.65 -6.48 -32.03
CA LYS A 58 10.27 -7.81 -31.98
C LYS A 58 10.02 -8.50 -30.64
N TRP A 59 9.82 -9.80 -30.67
CA TRP A 59 9.82 -10.62 -29.47
C TRP A 59 11.25 -10.79 -28.93
N VAL A 60 11.45 -10.44 -27.65
CA VAL A 60 12.73 -10.60 -26.92
C VAL A 60 12.62 -11.56 -25.75
N GLY A 61 11.47 -12.21 -25.58
CA GLY A 61 11.25 -13.19 -24.51
C GLY A 61 11.37 -12.55 -23.13
N LEU A 62 12.32 -13.00 -22.31
CA LEU A 62 12.52 -12.52 -20.94
C LEU A 62 13.63 -11.47 -20.80
N ASP A 63 14.17 -10.93 -21.89
CA ASP A 63 15.27 -9.96 -21.82
C ASP A 63 14.92 -8.70 -21.03
N ASN A 64 13.68 -8.21 -21.14
CA ASN A 64 13.18 -7.07 -20.37
C ASN A 64 13.13 -7.34 -18.85
N PHE A 65 13.14 -8.59 -18.43
CA PHE A 65 13.19 -8.97 -17.01
C PHE A 65 14.62 -9.12 -16.48
N ARG A 66 15.61 -9.12 -17.35
CA ARG A 66 17.02 -9.42 -16.99
C ARG A 66 17.56 -8.44 -15.94
N PHE A 67 17.12 -7.17 -15.97
CA PHE A 67 17.55 -6.17 -15.00
C PHE A 67 17.17 -6.56 -13.56
N LEU A 68 16.00 -7.21 -13.34
CA LEU A 68 15.52 -7.63 -12.02
C LEU A 68 16.46 -8.65 -11.33
N PHE A 69 17.25 -9.37 -12.09
CA PHE A 69 18.07 -10.48 -11.59
C PHE A 69 19.57 -10.25 -11.72
N SER A 70 20.02 -9.25 -12.49
CA SER A 70 21.42 -9.06 -12.84
C SER A 70 22.03 -7.73 -12.39
N SER A 71 21.24 -6.77 -11.91
CA SER A 71 21.76 -5.47 -11.50
C SER A 71 21.79 -5.31 -9.96
N ARG A 72 22.81 -4.59 -9.47
CA ARG A 72 22.85 -4.20 -8.04
C ARG A 72 21.66 -3.34 -7.66
N ASP A 73 21.19 -2.51 -8.59
CA ASP A 73 20.03 -1.63 -8.37
C ASP A 73 18.75 -2.43 -8.16
N ALA A 74 18.56 -3.53 -8.92
CA ALA A 74 17.43 -4.42 -8.72
C ALA A 74 17.37 -5.02 -7.31
N PHE A 75 18.51 -5.41 -6.76
CA PHE A 75 18.58 -5.88 -5.38
C PHE A 75 18.21 -4.77 -4.39
N ILE A 76 18.71 -3.55 -4.57
CA ILE A 76 18.43 -2.40 -3.70
C ILE A 76 16.95 -2.07 -3.73
N ILE A 77 16.35 -1.89 -4.91
CA ILE A 77 14.94 -1.53 -5.07
C ILE A 77 14.01 -2.62 -4.51
N THR A 78 14.32 -3.89 -4.78
CA THR A 78 13.52 -5.01 -4.26
C THR A 78 13.62 -5.09 -2.74
N ARG A 79 14.83 -5.03 -2.18
CA ARG A 79 15.06 -5.00 -0.74
C ARG A 79 14.30 -3.85 -0.07
N ASN A 80 14.44 -2.64 -0.59
CA ASN A 80 13.78 -1.46 -0.04
C ASN A 80 12.25 -1.63 -0.10
N THR A 81 11.70 -2.02 -1.26
CA THR A 81 10.26 -2.22 -1.42
C THR A 81 9.72 -3.22 -0.39
N VAL A 82 10.38 -4.37 -0.23
CA VAL A 82 9.94 -5.40 0.72
C VAL A 82 10.09 -4.94 2.17
N LEU A 83 11.25 -4.37 2.55
CA LEU A 83 11.50 -3.97 3.93
C LEU A 83 10.57 -2.85 4.39
N TYR A 84 10.32 -1.83 3.56
CA TYR A 84 9.37 -0.77 3.90
C TYR A 84 7.95 -1.32 4.04
N ASN A 85 7.49 -2.16 3.12
CA ASN A 85 6.16 -2.74 3.21
C ASN A 85 6.01 -3.67 4.42
N LEU A 86 7.02 -4.46 4.76
CA LEU A 86 7.02 -5.21 6.02
C LEU A 86 6.90 -4.27 7.23
N GLY A 87 7.68 -3.17 7.24
CA GLY A 87 7.57 -2.16 8.29
C GLY A 87 6.16 -1.56 8.38
N PHE A 88 5.55 -1.19 7.25
CA PHE A 88 4.18 -0.66 7.21
C PHE A 88 3.16 -1.68 7.69
N ILE A 89 3.28 -2.95 7.28
CA ILE A 89 2.37 -4.02 7.71
C ILE A 89 2.46 -4.22 9.22
N PHE A 90 3.66 -4.45 9.78
CA PHE A 90 3.81 -4.79 11.20
C PHE A 90 3.57 -3.59 12.12
N ILE A 91 4.28 -2.48 11.88
CA ILE A 91 4.18 -1.31 12.76
C ILE A 91 2.83 -0.63 12.55
N GLY A 92 2.36 -0.51 11.30
CA GLY A 92 1.05 0.05 10.98
C GLY A 92 -0.10 -0.72 11.62
N LEU A 93 -0.04 -2.06 11.63
CA LEU A 93 -1.02 -2.91 12.30
C LEU A 93 -1.02 -2.64 13.82
N ILE A 94 0.15 -2.69 14.47
CA ILE A 94 0.27 -2.48 15.92
C ILE A 94 -0.27 -1.10 16.30
N VAL A 95 0.12 -0.06 15.58
CA VAL A 95 -0.34 1.32 15.84
C VAL A 95 -1.84 1.44 15.63
N SER A 96 -2.37 0.94 14.51
CA SER A 96 -3.78 1.09 14.17
C SER A 96 -4.69 0.31 15.11
N VAL A 97 -4.36 -0.92 15.44
CA VAL A 97 -5.13 -1.75 16.41
C VAL A 97 -5.00 -1.16 17.81
N GLY A 98 -3.80 -0.75 18.22
CA GLY A 98 -3.58 -0.12 19.53
C GLY A 98 -4.44 1.14 19.72
N ILE A 99 -4.47 2.02 18.71
CA ILE A 99 -5.30 3.23 18.73
C ILE A 99 -6.79 2.89 18.72
N ALA A 100 -7.22 1.91 17.92
CA ALA A 100 -8.62 1.47 17.89
C ALA A 100 -9.08 0.97 19.28
N ILE A 101 -8.24 0.20 19.97
CA ILE A 101 -8.50 -0.26 21.34
C ILE A 101 -8.57 0.94 22.31
N ILE A 102 -7.62 1.88 22.23
CA ILE A 102 -7.64 3.09 23.07
C ILE A 102 -8.93 3.87 22.85
N LEU A 103 -9.34 4.07 21.59
CA LEU A 103 -10.58 4.77 21.25
C LEU A 103 -11.83 4.05 21.80
N SER A 104 -11.85 2.71 21.79
CA SER A 104 -12.99 1.93 22.31
C SER A 104 -13.15 2.00 23.82
N GLU A 105 -12.08 2.29 24.55
CA GLU A 105 -12.09 2.45 26.02
C GLU A 105 -12.47 3.88 26.46
N LEU A 106 -12.58 4.84 25.52
CA LEU A 106 -12.96 6.22 25.82
C LEU A 106 -14.46 6.31 26.12
N ARG A 107 -14.80 6.85 27.29
CA ARG A 107 -16.20 7.04 27.73
C ARG A 107 -16.94 8.14 26.95
N SER A 108 -16.22 9.16 26.51
CA SER A 108 -16.81 10.34 25.87
C SER A 108 -16.91 10.17 24.36
N LYS A 109 -18.12 10.00 23.84
CA LYS A 109 -18.38 9.95 22.38
C LYS A 109 -17.88 11.20 21.64
N ARG A 110 -17.87 12.38 22.31
CA ARG A 110 -17.33 13.63 21.71
C ARG A 110 -15.83 13.54 21.52
N MET A 111 -15.09 13.03 22.52
CA MET A 111 -13.65 12.85 22.42
C MET A 111 -13.29 11.84 21.33
N VAL A 112 -14.00 10.71 21.26
CA VAL A 112 -13.81 9.72 20.18
C VAL A 112 -13.95 10.39 18.81
N LYS A 113 -15.02 11.18 18.60
CA LYS A 113 -15.24 11.89 17.33
C LYS A 113 -14.13 12.88 17.01
N ILE A 114 -13.66 13.66 17.99
CA ILE A 114 -12.57 14.62 17.82
C ILE A 114 -11.29 13.88 17.40
N PHE A 115 -10.89 12.82 18.13
CA PHE A 115 -9.71 12.04 17.80
C PHE A 115 -9.81 11.39 16.43
N GLN A 116 -10.92 10.75 16.10
CA GLN A 116 -11.12 10.16 14.77
C GLN A 116 -10.98 11.19 13.65
N THR A 117 -11.62 12.36 13.79
CA THR A 117 -11.52 13.43 12.79
C THR A 117 -10.08 13.95 12.64
N SER A 118 -9.38 14.16 13.77
CA SER A 118 -7.98 14.64 13.75
C SER A 118 -7.02 13.61 13.16
N MET A 119 -7.21 12.31 13.44
CA MET A 119 -6.38 11.24 12.91
C MET A 119 -6.61 10.97 11.41
N LEU A 120 -7.82 11.29 10.90
CA LEU A 120 -8.12 11.17 9.48
C LEU A 120 -7.54 12.32 8.66
N PHE A 121 -7.24 13.47 9.27
CA PHE A 121 -6.75 14.64 8.55
C PHE A 121 -5.51 14.37 7.69
N PRO A 122 -4.44 13.71 8.19
CA PRO A 122 -3.25 13.41 7.38
C PRO A 122 -3.56 12.55 6.15
N TYR A 123 -4.53 11.65 6.24
CA TYR A 123 -4.91 10.77 5.13
C TYR A 123 -5.38 11.55 3.89
N PHE A 124 -6.05 12.69 4.08
CA PHE A 124 -6.56 13.52 2.99
C PHE A 124 -5.51 14.46 2.37
N LEU A 125 -4.34 14.61 3.00
CA LEU A 125 -3.27 15.42 2.43
C LEU A 125 -2.59 14.69 1.26
N SER A 126 -2.32 15.39 0.17
CA SER A 126 -1.49 14.84 -0.90
C SER A 126 -0.04 14.72 -0.47
N TRP A 127 0.69 13.75 -1.04
CA TRP A 127 2.13 13.62 -0.79
C TRP A 127 2.94 14.85 -1.20
N VAL A 128 2.47 15.58 -2.20
CA VAL A 128 3.09 16.85 -2.60
C VAL A 128 3.02 17.89 -1.46
N ILE A 129 1.86 18.03 -0.81
CA ILE A 129 1.72 18.93 0.34
C ILE A 129 2.61 18.47 1.50
N ILE A 130 2.63 17.17 1.78
CA ILE A 130 3.47 16.62 2.85
C ILE A 130 4.97 16.84 2.54
N SER A 131 5.38 16.77 1.26
CA SER A 131 6.77 17.03 0.88
C SER A 131 7.20 18.47 1.14
N PHE A 132 6.33 19.44 0.88
CA PHE A 132 6.60 20.84 1.24
C PHE A 132 6.74 21.04 2.75
N PHE A 133 5.90 20.39 3.56
CA PHE A 133 6.10 20.41 5.01
C PHE A 133 7.41 19.75 5.41
N THR A 134 7.74 18.59 4.84
CA THR A 134 9.00 17.90 5.13
C THR A 134 10.20 18.78 4.78
N ASP A 135 10.16 19.45 3.62
CA ASP A 135 11.22 20.37 3.22
C ASP A 135 11.30 21.58 4.18
N ALA A 136 10.18 22.16 4.57
CA ALA A 136 10.16 23.25 5.55
C ALA A 136 10.79 22.87 6.90
N PHE A 137 10.81 21.59 7.27
CA PHE A 137 11.48 21.10 8.48
C PHE A 137 12.94 20.73 8.25
N LEU A 138 13.26 20.08 7.11
CA LEU A 138 14.55 19.43 6.86
C LEU A 138 15.50 20.22 5.96
N ASN A 139 15.06 21.32 5.34
CA ASN A 139 15.90 22.12 4.47
C ASN A 139 17.15 22.60 5.21
N ILE A 140 18.31 22.58 4.54
CA ILE A 140 19.58 22.92 5.18
C ILE A 140 19.63 24.40 5.57
N ASP A 141 19.19 25.30 4.68
CA ASP A 141 19.32 26.75 4.87
C ASP A 141 18.14 27.36 5.65
N LYS A 142 16.93 26.82 5.49
CA LYS A 142 15.69 27.44 5.98
C LYS A 142 14.86 26.50 6.86
N GLY A 143 15.34 25.28 7.09
CA GLY A 143 14.59 24.25 7.82
C GLY A 143 14.49 24.56 9.32
N VAL A 144 13.30 24.34 9.86
CA VAL A 144 13.01 24.57 11.30
C VAL A 144 13.96 23.78 12.18
N PHE A 145 14.31 22.54 11.81
CA PHE A 145 15.24 21.72 12.61
C PHE A 145 16.65 22.29 12.62
N ASN A 146 17.17 22.80 11.51
CA ASN A 146 18.49 23.40 11.47
C ASN A 146 18.57 24.73 12.25
N HIS A 147 17.56 25.58 12.14
CA HIS A 147 17.46 26.77 12.98
C HIS A 147 17.40 26.45 14.48
N PHE A 148 16.69 25.35 14.84
CA PHE A 148 16.71 24.91 16.25
C PHE A 148 18.09 24.40 16.67
N LEU A 149 18.78 23.60 15.84
CA LEU A 149 20.14 23.11 16.11
C LEU A 149 21.11 24.26 16.29
N GLU A 150 21.07 25.27 15.41
CA GLU A 150 21.90 26.50 15.54
C GLU A 150 21.62 27.24 16.84
N SER A 151 20.34 27.37 17.24
CA SER A 151 19.98 28.09 18.47
C SER A 151 20.54 27.46 19.74
N ILE A 152 20.84 26.14 19.71
CA ILE A 152 21.48 25.41 20.81
C ILE A 152 23.00 25.21 20.61
N GLY A 153 23.59 25.86 19.58
CA GLY A 153 25.03 25.83 19.30
C GLY A 153 25.52 24.56 18.59
N MET A 154 24.63 23.79 17.99
CA MET A 154 24.95 22.61 17.16
C MET A 154 25.17 23.03 15.70
N LYS A 155 25.94 22.22 14.96
CA LYS A 155 26.13 22.42 13.53
C LYS A 155 24.88 22.02 12.73
N GLU A 156 24.67 22.70 11.61
CA GLU A 156 23.66 22.33 10.61
C GLU A 156 23.86 20.90 10.11
N VAL A 157 22.74 20.22 9.85
CA VAL A 157 22.70 18.87 9.31
C VAL A 157 22.08 18.89 7.92
N ASN A 158 22.80 18.38 6.94
CA ASN A 158 22.24 18.15 5.61
C ASN A 158 21.44 16.85 5.60
N PHE A 159 20.16 16.93 5.98
CA PHE A 159 19.27 15.77 6.03
C PHE A 159 19.10 15.07 4.68
N TYR A 160 19.19 15.79 3.55
CA TYR A 160 19.09 15.20 2.22
C TYR A 160 20.39 14.52 1.75
N ALA A 161 21.49 14.63 2.52
CA ALA A 161 22.72 13.87 2.30
C ALA A 161 22.91 12.72 3.31
N ASP A 162 22.14 12.70 4.42
CA ASP A 162 22.22 11.68 5.46
C ASP A 162 21.29 10.50 5.16
N LEU A 163 21.87 9.38 4.72
CA LEU A 163 21.14 8.15 4.44
C LEU A 163 20.49 7.52 5.69
N GLY A 164 20.98 7.82 6.88
CA GLY A 164 20.58 7.14 8.11
C GLY A 164 19.17 7.48 8.58
N ILE A 165 18.72 8.70 8.40
CA ILE A 165 17.41 9.17 8.88
C ILE A 165 16.25 8.74 7.99
N TRP A 166 16.50 8.59 6.68
CA TRP A 166 15.44 8.42 5.69
C TRP A 166 14.57 7.17 5.88
N PRO A 167 15.11 5.99 6.23
CA PRO A 167 14.26 4.81 6.47
C PRO A 167 13.23 5.05 7.58
N TYR A 168 13.64 5.69 8.66
CA TYR A 168 12.76 5.98 9.80
C TYR A 168 11.74 7.06 9.47
N LEU A 169 12.17 8.13 8.76
CA LEU A 169 11.29 9.22 8.34
C LEU A 169 10.20 8.73 7.38
N LEU A 170 10.55 7.93 6.38
CA LEU A 170 9.58 7.39 5.41
C LEU A 170 8.60 6.43 6.09
N LEU A 171 9.08 5.55 6.98
CA LEU A 171 8.21 4.69 7.79
C LEU A 171 7.26 5.52 8.66
N PHE A 172 7.78 6.53 9.35
CA PHE A 172 6.96 7.42 10.18
C PHE A 172 5.88 8.12 9.36
N LEU A 173 6.25 8.77 8.25
CA LEU A 173 5.31 9.52 7.41
C LEU A 173 4.25 8.61 6.78
N GLY A 174 4.62 7.44 6.30
CA GLY A 174 3.69 6.47 5.73
C GLY A 174 2.67 5.97 6.78
N ILE A 175 3.14 5.60 7.96
CA ILE A 175 2.29 5.17 9.07
C ILE A 175 1.43 6.34 9.56
N TRP A 176 2.02 7.52 9.79
CA TRP A 176 1.29 8.71 10.24
C TRP A 176 0.16 9.12 9.29
N LYS A 177 0.39 8.98 7.98
CA LYS A 177 -0.66 9.27 6.99
C LYS A 177 -1.78 8.21 7.01
N GLY A 178 -1.45 6.94 7.20
CA GLY A 178 -2.39 5.81 7.04
C GLY A 178 -3.09 5.35 8.32
N PHE A 179 -2.48 5.54 9.50
CA PHE A 179 -2.97 4.92 10.74
C PHE A 179 -4.38 5.34 11.14
N GLY A 180 -4.75 6.60 10.88
CA GLY A 180 -6.08 7.11 11.23
C GLY A 180 -7.20 6.38 10.50
N TYR A 181 -7.05 6.15 9.20
CA TYR A 181 -8.00 5.39 8.39
C TYR A 181 -8.12 3.94 8.87
N SER A 182 -6.98 3.26 9.03
CA SER A 182 -6.95 1.88 9.49
C SER A 182 -7.50 1.72 10.91
N SER A 183 -7.20 2.66 11.81
CA SER A 183 -7.73 2.63 13.19
C SER A 183 -9.25 2.74 13.23
N VAL A 184 -9.86 3.56 12.36
CA VAL A 184 -11.33 3.68 12.29
C VAL A 184 -11.97 2.37 11.85
N MET A 185 -11.35 1.62 10.92
CA MET A 185 -11.86 0.31 10.49
C MET A 185 -11.84 -0.69 11.65
N TYR A 186 -10.72 -0.80 12.37
CA TYR A 186 -10.61 -1.67 13.55
C TYR A 186 -11.55 -1.24 14.68
N TYR A 187 -11.67 0.06 14.92
CA TYR A 187 -12.60 0.61 15.91
C TYR A 187 -14.06 0.25 15.58
N ALA A 188 -14.48 0.36 14.34
CA ALA A 188 -15.82 -0.01 13.91
C ALA A 188 -16.11 -1.49 14.18
N THR A 189 -15.13 -2.37 13.95
CA THR A 189 -15.25 -3.81 14.27
C THR A 189 -15.37 -4.04 15.78
N ILE A 190 -14.56 -3.36 16.61
CA ILE A 190 -14.65 -3.46 18.07
C ILE A 190 -16.04 -3.03 18.57
N MET A 191 -16.58 -1.95 18.01
CA MET A 191 -17.91 -1.45 18.37
C MET A 191 -19.07 -2.36 17.90
N GLY A 192 -18.79 -3.27 16.99
CA GLY A 192 -19.72 -4.31 16.52
C GLY A 192 -19.70 -5.60 17.35
N ILE A 193 -18.79 -5.74 18.30
CA ILE A 193 -18.72 -6.91 19.20
C ILE A 193 -19.92 -6.87 20.14
N ASP A 194 -20.59 -8.03 20.31
CA ASP A 194 -21.74 -8.13 21.22
C ASP A 194 -21.31 -7.79 22.65
N PRO A 195 -21.96 -6.80 23.31
CA PRO A 195 -21.65 -6.41 24.68
C PRO A 195 -21.73 -7.55 25.71
N THR A 196 -22.51 -8.59 25.44
CA THR A 196 -22.67 -9.75 26.33
C THR A 196 -21.34 -10.45 26.63
N TYR A 197 -20.39 -10.48 25.67
CA TYR A 197 -19.05 -11.02 25.94
C TYR A 197 -18.27 -10.22 26.97
N TYR A 198 -18.40 -8.89 26.96
CA TYR A 198 -17.74 -8.01 27.92
C TYR A 198 -18.41 -8.06 29.31
N GLU A 199 -19.75 -8.19 29.32
CA GLU A 199 -20.52 -8.36 30.54
C GLU A 199 -20.17 -9.66 31.25
N ALA A 200 -20.18 -10.78 30.52
CA ALA A 200 -19.77 -12.10 31.06
C ALA A 200 -18.35 -12.05 31.63
N ALA A 201 -17.37 -11.54 30.87
CA ALA A 201 -16.00 -11.39 31.34
C ALA A 201 -15.90 -10.49 32.59
N THR A 202 -16.79 -9.49 32.72
CA THR A 202 -16.81 -8.62 33.90
C THR A 202 -17.37 -9.33 35.12
N VAL A 203 -18.42 -10.15 34.96
CA VAL A 203 -18.96 -11.01 36.03
C VAL A 203 -17.92 -12.02 36.52
N ASP A 204 -17.11 -12.56 35.61
CA ASP A 204 -15.98 -13.46 35.91
C ASP A 204 -14.79 -12.73 36.56
N GLY A 205 -14.87 -11.42 36.81
CA GLY A 205 -13.84 -10.62 37.48
C GLY A 205 -12.64 -10.26 36.57
N ALA A 206 -12.80 -10.34 35.23
CA ALA A 206 -11.72 -10.01 34.30
C ALA A 206 -11.37 -8.50 34.35
N SER A 207 -10.08 -8.21 34.48
CA SER A 207 -9.55 -6.86 34.37
C SER A 207 -9.70 -6.33 32.94
N LYS A 208 -9.55 -5.00 32.75
CA LYS A 208 -9.59 -4.40 31.41
C LYS A 208 -8.64 -5.04 30.43
N TRP A 209 -7.39 -5.29 30.83
CA TRP A 209 -6.38 -5.94 29.99
C TRP A 209 -6.77 -7.36 29.62
N GLN A 210 -7.35 -8.12 30.54
CA GLN A 210 -7.86 -9.47 30.25
C GLN A 210 -9.00 -9.46 29.25
N ARG A 211 -9.93 -8.49 29.35
CA ARG A 211 -11.01 -8.32 28.35
C ARG A 211 -10.46 -7.96 26.98
N ILE A 212 -9.48 -7.03 26.90
CA ILE A 212 -8.84 -6.69 25.63
C ILE A 212 -8.18 -7.92 25.03
N ARG A 213 -7.38 -8.66 25.81
CA ARG A 213 -6.61 -9.80 25.31
C ARG A 213 -7.48 -11.00 24.94
N ASN A 214 -8.53 -11.30 25.72
CA ASN A 214 -9.29 -12.54 25.61
C ASN A 214 -10.63 -12.34 24.87
N VAL A 215 -11.13 -11.12 24.71
CA VAL A 215 -12.37 -10.80 23.97
C VAL A 215 -12.05 -9.96 22.74
N THR A 216 -11.51 -8.74 22.92
CA THR A 216 -11.35 -7.78 21.83
C THR A 216 -10.38 -8.28 20.74
N ILE A 217 -9.17 -8.70 21.11
CA ILE A 217 -8.14 -9.15 20.15
C ILE A 217 -8.60 -10.39 19.37
N PRO A 218 -9.14 -11.45 19.99
CA PRO A 218 -9.65 -12.60 19.24
C PRO A 218 -10.76 -12.25 18.25
N GLN A 219 -11.68 -11.37 18.62
CA GLN A 219 -12.77 -10.92 17.74
C GLN A 219 -12.28 -10.04 16.58
N LEU A 220 -11.13 -9.36 16.72
CA LEU A 220 -10.48 -8.63 15.63
C LEU A 220 -9.69 -9.52 14.67
N THR A 221 -9.30 -10.72 15.10
CA THR A 221 -8.39 -11.60 14.35
C THR A 221 -8.87 -11.86 12.91
N PRO A 222 -10.15 -12.13 12.62
CA PRO A 222 -10.59 -12.36 11.24
C PRO A 222 -10.33 -11.15 10.33
N LEU A 223 -10.67 -9.93 10.79
CA LEU A 223 -10.41 -8.71 10.01
C LEU A 223 -8.91 -8.46 9.83
N VAL A 224 -8.13 -8.60 10.92
CA VAL A 224 -6.66 -8.46 10.87
C VAL A 224 -6.06 -9.43 9.86
N THR A 225 -6.50 -10.68 9.87
CA THR A 225 -6.01 -11.71 8.93
C THR A 225 -6.31 -11.33 7.48
N VAL A 226 -7.56 -10.97 7.18
CA VAL A 226 -7.97 -10.55 5.83
C VAL A 226 -7.14 -9.35 5.33
N LEU A 227 -7.05 -8.29 6.14
CA LEU A 227 -6.30 -7.09 5.76
C LEU A 227 -4.79 -7.36 5.62
N THR A 228 -4.24 -8.24 6.45
CA THR A 228 -2.82 -8.65 6.37
C THR A 228 -2.56 -9.46 5.10
N ILE A 229 -3.44 -10.40 4.71
CA ILE A 229 -3.30 -11.14 3.45
C ILE A 229 -3.29 -10.18 2.26
N LEU A 230 -4.21 -9.22 2.23
CA LEU A 230 -4.27 -8.21 1.17
C LEU A 230 -3.01 -7.34 1.14
N ALA A 231 -2.50 -6.93 2.31
CA ALA A 231 -1.28 -6.15 2.42
C ALA A 231 -0.05 -6.94 1.95
N VAL A 232 0.08 -8.22 2.31
CA VAL A 232 1.15 -9.12 1.84
C VAL A 232 1.07 -9.30 0.32
N GLY A 233 -0.12 -9.39 -0.25
CA GLY A 233 -0.29 -9.43 -1.72
C GLY A 233 0.22 -8.19 -2.43
N ASN A 234 0.25 -7.06 -1.74
CA ASN A 234 0.76 -5.80 -2.27
C ASN A 234 2.20 -5.47 -1.83
N ILE A 235 2.93 -6.42 -1.21
CA ILE A 235 4.26 -6.16 -0.62
C ILE A 235 5.31 -5.68 -1.64
N PHE A 236 5.14 -6.00 -2.92
CA PHE A 236 5.99 -5.54 -4.01
C PHE A 236 5.55 -4.22 -4.63
N ARG A 237 4.47 -3.60 -4.14
CA ARG A 237 4.00 -2.28 -4.54
C ARG A 237 4.30 -1.29 -3.43
N ALA A 238 4.94 -0.18 -3.78
CA ALA A 238 5.22 0.91 -2.86
C ALA A 238 4.32 2.12 -3.15
N ASP A 239 4.09 2.97 -2.16
CA ASP A 239 3.41 4.24 -2.37
C ASP A 239 4.34 5.20 -3.13
N PHE A 240 4.12 5.30 -4.46
CA PHE A 240 4.90 6.17 -5.34
C PHE A 240 5.00 7.60 -4.79
N GLY A 241 3.90 8.14 -4.26
CA GLY A 241 3.87 9.52 -3.75
C GLY A 241 4.83 9.71 -2.58
N LEU A 242 4.86 8.78 -1.63
CA LEU A 242 5.78 8.81 -0.50
C LEU A 242 7.25 8.79 -0.96
N PHE A 243 7.61 7.78 -1.77
CA PHE A 243 9.00 7.51 -2.11
C PHE A 243 9.56 8.41 -3.22
N TYR A 244 8.70 9.07 -4.00
CA TYR A 244 9.11 10.00 -5.03
C TYR A 244 9.11 11.46 -4.55
N GLN A 245 8.00 11.90 -3.92
CA GLN A 245 7.82 13.31 -3.56
C GLN A 245 8.64 13.71 -2.32
N ILE A 246 8.65 12.89 -1.27
CA ILE A 246 9.29 13.26 0.00
C ILE A 246 10.81 13.40 -0.13
N PRO A 247 11.56 12.44 -0.75
CA PRO A 247 12.99 12.60 -0.98
C PRO A 247 13.33 13.45 -2.21
N HIS A 248 12.35 14.10 -2.87
CA HIS A 248 12.53 14.88 -4.10
C HIS A 248 13.24 14.10 -5.23
N ASN A 249 13.07 12.79 -5.28
CA ASN A 249 13.76 11.90 -6.22
C ASN A 249 15.30 12.14 -6.26
N ALA A 250 15.91 12.49 -5.11
CA ALA A 250 17.31 12.81 -5.02
C ALA A 250 18.17 11.56 -5.18
N GLY A 251 19.01 11.52 -6.23
CA GLY A 251 19.83 10.33 -6.60
C GLY A 251 20.78 9.88 -5.48
N GLN A 252 21.30 10.79 -4.66
CA GLN A 252 22.14 10.47 -3.50
C GLN A 252 21.44 9.64 -2.44
N LEU A 253 20.10 9.68 -2.38
CA LEU A 253 19.29 8.91 -1.44
C LEU A 253 18.82 7.57 -2.00
N TYR A 254 19.05 7.26 -3.27
CA TYR A 254 18.49 6.05 -3.93
C TYR A 254 18.79 4.74 -3.21
N ASN A 255 19.93 4.63 -2.56
CA ASN A 255 20.26 3.43 -1.78
C ASN A 255 19.22 3.07 -0.71
N VAL A 256 18.50 4.06 -0.19
CA VAL A 256 17.52 3.88 0.89
C VAL A 256 16.10 4.31 0.52
N THR A 257 15.91 5.13 -0.51
CA THR A 257 14.58 5.64 -0.89
C THR A 257 14.05 5.05 -2.18
N ASN A 258 14.93 4.51 -3.06
CA ASN A 258 14.49 3.97 -4.33
C ASN A 258 13.76 2.64 -4.13
N VAL A 259 12.54 2.57 -4.63
CA VAL A 259 11.65 1.40 -4.60
C VAL A 259 11.22 1.05 -6.02
N LEU A 260 10.63 -0.13 -6.22
CA LEU A 260 10.33 -0.64 -7.54
C LEU A 260 9.43 0.31 -8.35
N ASP A 261 8.41 0.91 -7.74
CA ASP A 261 7.49 1.84 -8.41
C ASP A 261 8.17 3.14 -8.87
N VAL A 262 9.09 3.69 -8.06
CA VAL A 262 9.89 4.87 -8.43
C VAL A 262 10.88 4.53 -9.54
N TYR A 263 11.51 3.36 -9.46
CA TYR A 263 12.42 2.89 -10.50
C TYR A 263 11.73 2.73 -11.85
N VAL A 264 10.55 2.10 -11.86
CA VAL A 264 9.70 1.97 -13.06
C VAL A 264 9.33 3.34 -13.63
N TYR A 265 8.91 4.27 -12.77
CA TYR A 265 8.56 5.63 -13.21
C TYR A 265 9.75 6.37 -13.83
N ASN A 266 10.91 6.30 -13.19
CA ASN A 266 12.14 6.89 -13.72
C ASN A 266 12.55 6.24 -15.05
N GLY A 267 12.41 4.92 -15.18
CA GLY A 267 12.62 4.19 -16.42
C GLY A 267 11.72 4.68 -17.56
N LEU A 268 10.43 4.91 -17.27
CA LEU A 268 9.49 5.43 -18.27
C LEU A 268 9.76 6.89 -18.66
N THR A 269 10.12 7.73 -17.69
CA THR A 269 10.19 9.19 -17.92
C THR A 269 11.57 9.68 -18.35
N GLN A 270 12.64 8.99 -17.91
CA GLN A 270 14.02 9.39 -18.21
C GLN A 270 14.63 8.59 -19.35
N THR A 271 14.38 7.29 -19.44
CA THR A 271 14.95 6.42 -20.48
C THR A 271 13.95 5.96 -21.54
N ALA A 272 12.66 6.22 -21.33
CA ALA A 272 11.55 5.79 -22.18
C ALA A 272 11.54 4.25 -22.41
N ASP A 273 12.08 3.47 -21.47
CA ASP A 273 12.12 2.01 -21.54
C ASP A 273 10.79 1.40 -21.08
N ILE A 274 9.85 1.36 -22.01
CA ILE A 274 8.49 0.85 -21.76
C ILE A 274 8.51 -0.67 -21.56
N GLY A 275 9.42 -1.38 -22.23
CA GLY A 275 9.58 -2.83 -22.11
C GLY A 275 9.96 -3.24 -20.68
N MET A 276 11.02 -2.62 -20.13
CA MET A 276 11.47 -2.84 -18.75
C MET A 276 10.39 -2.46 -17.73
N ALA A 277 9.75 -1.31 -17.90
CA ALA A 277 8.71 -0.85 -16.99
C ALA A 277 7.50 -1.81 -16.96
N SER A 278 7.09 -2.31 -18.14
CA SER A 278 6.02 -3.31 -18.26
C SER A 278 6.42 -4.65 -17.63
N ALA A 279 7.69 -5.06 -17.80
CA ALA A 279 8.24 -6.28 -17.18
C ALA A 279 8.24 -6.18 -15.64
N ALA A 280 8.62 -5.02 -15.10
CA ALA A 280 8.58 -4.78 -13.65
C ALA A 280 7.14 -4.82 -13.09
N GLY A 281 6.17 -4.17 -13.77
CA GLY A 281 4.77 -4.20 -13.38
C GLY A 281 4.16 -5.61 -13.42
N LEU A 282 4.51 -6.40 -14.46
CA LEU A 282 4.09 -7.78 -14.56
C LEU A 282 4.72 -8.65 -13.46
N TYR A 283 6.01 -8.47 -13.18
CA TYR A 283 6.72 -9.13 -12.07
C TYR A 283 6.03 -8.85 -10.73
N GLN A 284 5.74 -7.57 -10.40
CA GLN A 284 5.01 -7.19 -9.19
C GLN A 284 3.66 -7.92 -9.09
N SER A 285 2.92 -7.98 -10.20
CA SER A 285 1.58 -8.59 -10.24
C SER A 285 1.63 -10.11 -10.05
N VAL A 286 2.59 -10.79 -10.70
CA VAL A 286 2.75 -12.25 -10.58
C VAL A 286 3.21 -12.64 -9.18
N VAL A 287 4.23 -11.96 -8.65
CA VAL A 287 4.72 -12.23 -7.30
C VAL A 287 3.65 -11.91 -6.26
N GLY A 288 2.94 -10.78 -6.41
CA GLY A 288 1.83 -10.43 -5.55
C GLY A 288 0.73 -11.49 -5.53
N LEU A 289 0.33 -12.02 -6.70
CA LEU A 289 -0.64 -13.10 -6.80
C LEU A 289 -0.18 -14.37 -6.07
N ILE A 290 1.08 -14.78 -6.28
CA ILE A 290 1.64 -15.95 -5.59
C ILE A 290 1.61 -15.75 -4.09
N LEU A 291 1.98 -14.57 -3.60
CA LEU A 291 1.98 -14.25 -2.17
C LEU A 291 0.58 -14.20 -1.57
N VAL A 292 -0.42 -13.66 -2.28
CA VAL A 292 -1.82 -13.71 -1.84
C VAL A 292 -2.29 -15.16 -1.69
N ILE A 293 -2.02 -16.00 -2.69
CA ILE A 293 -2.41 -17.43 -2.65
C ILE A 293 -1.73 -18.12 -1.46
N LEU A 294 -0.43 -17.95 -1.30
CA LEU A 294 0.33 -18.57 -0.19
C LEU A 294 -0.17 -18.07 1.16
N SER A 295 -0.36 -16.77 1.33
CA SER A 295 -0.86 -16.17 2.58
C SER A 295 -2.27 -16.66 2.91
N ASN A 296 -3.14 -16.76 1.91
CA ASN A 296 -4.51 -17.27 2.08
C ASN A 296 -4.50 -18.77 2.47
N LEU A 297 -3.65 -19.59 1.85
CA LEU A 297 -3.50 -21.00 2.23
C LEU A 297 -2.98 -21.16 3.66
N LEU A 298 -2.05 -20.31 4.10
CA LEU A 298 -1.57 -20.30 5.47
C LEU A 298 -2.67 -19.88 6.46
N ALA A 299 -3.40 -18.80 6.16
CA ALA A 299 -4.52 -18.34 6.98
C ALA A 299 -5.60 -19.43 7.11
N ARG A 300 -5.96 -20.11 6.01
CA ARG A 300 -6.94 -21.20 6.01
C ARG A 300 -6.54 -22.39 6.89
N ARG A 301 -5.23 -22.64 7.04
CA ARG A 301 -4.75 -23.69 7.96
C ARG A 301 -4.85 -23.30 9.43
N VAL A 302 -4.76 -22.01 9.74
CA VAL A 302 -4.84 -21.48 11.12
C VAL A 302 -6.31 -21.31 11.53
N ASP A 303 -7.09 -20.66 10.69
CA ASP A 303 -8.53 -20.45 10.90
C ASP A 303 -9.25 -20.40 9.53
N PRO A 304 -10.03 -21.45 9.19
CA PRO A 304 -10.77 -21.51 7.92
C PRO A 304 -11.74 -20.34 7.70
N ASN A 305 -12.26 -19.74 8.79
CA ASN A 305 -13.22 -18.63 8.70
C ASN A 305 -12.55 -17.28 8.39
N SER A 306 -11.23 -17.20 8.54
CA SER A 306 -10.44 -16.00 8.27
C SER A 306 -9.80 -15.99 6.88
N ALA A 307 -10.02 -17.04 6.05
CA ALA A 307 -9.52 -17.10 4.69
C ALA A 307 -10.39 -16.25 3.73
N LEU A 308 -9.78 -15.73 2.65
CA LEU A 308 -10.50 -14.95 1.63
C LEU A 308 -11.29 -15.84 0.67
N PHE A 309 -10.76 -17.03 0.38
CA PHE A 309 -11.35 -18.02 -0.53
C PHE A 309 -10.86 -19.44 -0.20
#